data_130eddf23bb644ac07ef5e89add0ecad
#
_entry.id   130eddf23bb644ac07ef5e89add0ecad
#
_cell.length_a   1.000
_cell.length_b   1.000
_cell.length_c   1.000
_cell.angle_alpha   90.00
_cell.angle_beta   90.00
_cell.angle_gamma   90.00
#
_symmetry.space_group_name_H-M   'P 1'
#
loop_
_entity.id
_entity.type
_entity.pdbx_description
1 polymer ?
#
loop_
_entity_poly.entity_id
_entity_poly.type
_entity_poly.pdbx_seq_one_letter_code
_entity_poly.pdbx_strand_id
1 'polypeptide(L)'
;MPGGRSLLLAAVVVALAAITGAAWLHEARPGSAVQPPAQTVSTRAEKPQPPTLTADEERFATALWAVHREATRLAVAMSFAGIVYQTEDRDARALARKIEPLAKFFHDAEMQVRTMSTPPSLSTAHGQYVDAMALYANAAAEMLKFTEDGDQQRLGNAHRMDVTASEDMLRVGEVLWPGQYKPH
;
A
#
# COMPACT_ATOMS: atom_id res chain seq x y z
N MET A 1 -16.66 30.44 19.73
CA MET A 1 -15.39 30.61 18.97
C MET A 1 -15.23 29.42 18.02
N PRO A 2 -15.46 29.59 16.72
CA PRO A 2 -15.27 28.52 15.72
C PRO A 2 -13.98 28.81 14.93
N GLY A 3 -12.92 28.06 15.08
CA GLY A 3 -11.67 28.41 14.40
C GLY A 3 -10.56 27.36 14.42
N GLY A 4 -10.85 26.08 14.53
CA GLY A 4 -9.76 25.08 14.56
C GLY A 4 -9.93 23.83 13.68
N ARG A 5 -11.07 23.68 13.00
CA ARG A 5 -11.41 22.42 12.32
C ARG A 5 -11.11 22.40 10.81
N SER A 6 -10.81 23.54 10.21
CA SER A 6 -10.59 23.62 8.74
C SER A 6 -9.15 23.39 8.28
N LEU A 7 -8.18 23.41 9.17
CA LEU A 7 -6.75 23.29 8.80
C LEU A 7 -6.26 21.82 8.65
N LEU A 8 -6.92 20.87 9.28
CA LEU A 8 -6.51 19.44 9.17
C LEU A 8 -7.01 18.76 7.88
N LEU A 9 -8.11 19.21 7.32
CA LEU A 9 -8.63 18.69 6.04
C LEU A 9 -7.78 19.07 4.83
N ALA A 10 -7.06 20.21 4.91
CA ALA A 10 -6.20 20.66 3.82
C ALA A 10 -4.90 19.84 3.68
N ALA A 11 -4.42 19.24 4.75
CA ALA A 11 -3.16 18.49 4.74
C ALA A 11 -3.25 17.11 4.09
N VAL A 12 -4.41 16.45 4.15
CA VAL A 12 -4.60 15.10 3.58
C VAL A 12 -4.79 15.13 2.06
N VAL A 13 -5.39 16.20 1.52
CA VAL A 13 -5.60 16.36 0.06
C VAL A 13 -4.30 16.76 -0.66
N VAL A 14 -3.38 17.44 0.02
CA VAL A 14 -2.10 17.88 -0.59
C VAL A 14 -1.11 16.72 -0.75
N ALA A 15 -1.17 15.67 0.09
CA ALA A 15 -0.26 14.53 -0.02
C ALA A 15 -0.54 13.64 -1.25
N LEU A 16 -1.77 13.62 -1.77
CA LEU A 16 -2.15 12.84 -2.96
C LEU A 16 -1.89 13.59 -4.28
N ALA A 17 -1.72 14.93 -4.25
CA ALA A 17 -1.51 15.75 -5.45
C ALA A 17 -0.04 16.03 -5.80
N ALA A 18 0.92 15.68 -4.92
CA ALA A 18 2.33 16.01 -5.11
C ALA A 18 3.11 15.03 -6.02
N ILE A 19 2.48 13.95 -6.49
CA ILE A 19 3.16 12.93 -7.31
C ILE A 19 3.00 13.14 -8.83
N THR A 20 2.16 14.10 -9.29
CA THR A 20 1.86 14.24 -10.71
C THR A 20 2.33 15.56 -11.37
N GLY A 21 3.16 16.38 -10.73
CA GLY A 21 3.41 17.75 -11.19
C GLY A 21 4.84 18.20 -11.45
N ALA A 22 5.79 17.36 -11.82
CA ALA A 22 7.17 17.82 -12.06
C ALA A 22 7.75 17.43 -13.43
N ALA A 23 7.01 17.65 -14.52
CA ALA A 23 7.53 17.38 -15.86
C ALA A 23 6.97 18.35 -16.92
N TRP A 24 7.00 19.66 -16.72
CA TRP A 24 6.78 20.64 -17.80
C TRP A 24 7.28 22.01 -17.36
N LEU A 25 8.53 22.33 -17.68
CA LEU A 25 9.02 23.70 -17.92
C LEU A 25 10.52 23.64 -18.26
N HIS A 26 10.84 23.35 -19.50
CA HIS A 26 12.07 23.83 -20.11
C HIS A 26 11.77 24.20 -21.54
N GLU A 27 11.29 25.42 -21.70
CA GLU A 27 11.17 26.06 -23.00
C GLU A 27 12.45 26.83 -23.38
N ALA A 28 12.93 26.49 -24.57
CA ALA A 28 13.51 27.34 -25.59
C ALA A 28 14.60 28.37 -25.22
N ARG A 29 15.82 28.08 -25.63
CA ARG A 29 16.78 29.08 -26.09
C ARG A 29 17.16 28.79 -27.54
N PRO A 30 17.03 29.78 -28.46
CA PRO A 30 17.47 29.62 -29.84
C PRO A 30 18.95 30.01 -29.99
N GLY A 31 19.66 29.25 -30.78
CA GLY A 31 20.82 29.72 -31.51
C GLY A 31 22.16 29.19 -31.07
N SER A 32 22.71 28.19 -31.77
CA SER A 32 24.03 28.32 -32.41
C SER A 32 24.53 26.93 -32.92
N ALA A 33 24.98 26.95 -34.18
CA ALA A 33 25.98 26.11 -34.78
C ALA A 33 25.69 24.60 -34.96
N VAL A 34 25.44 24.29 -36.20
CA VAL A 34 25.48 22.96 -36.81
C VAL A 34 26.86 22.32 -36.62
N GLN A 35 26.95 21.30 -35.78
CA GLN A 35 28.03 20.32 -35.78
C GLN A 35 27.49 19.01 -36.39
N PRO A 36 28.26 18.32 -37.25
CA PRO A 36 27.83 17.06 -37.85
C PRO A 36 27.71 15.97 -36.78
N PRO A 37 26.78 15.02 -36.91
CA PRO A 37 26.46 14.08 -35.87
C PRO A 37 27.63 13.08 -35.68
N ALA A 38 28.34 13.22 -34.56
CA ALA A 38 29.04 12.10 -33.98
C ALA A 38 27.98 11.06 -33.62
N GLN A 39 28.03 9.90 -34.31
CA GLN A 39 27.22 8.74 -33.94
C GLN A 39 27.65 8.26 -32.56
N THR A 40 27.06 8.85 -31.51
CA THR A 40 27.06 8.25 -30.20
C THR A 40 26.24 6.99 -30.30
N VAL A 41 26.91 5.84 -30.37
CA VAL A 41 26.32 4.54 -30.11
C VAL A 41 25.76 4.66 -28.70
N SER A 42 24.46 4.98 -28.61
CA SER A 42 23.73 4.98 -27.36
C SER A 42 23.67 3.51 -26.93
N THR A 43 24.62 3.10 -26.12
CA THR A 43 24.52 1.86 -25.37
C THR A 43 23.34 2.06 -24.44
N ARG A 44 22.16 1.68 -24.93
CA ARG A 44 20.94 1.62 -24.13
C ARG A 44 21.28 0.72 -22.96
N ALA A 45 21.51 1.31 -21.78
CA ALA A 45 21.77 0.55 -20.58
C ALA A 45 20.63 -0.46 -20.46
N GLU A 46 20.97 -1.72 -20.61
CA GLU A 46 20.02 -2.83 -20.49
C GLU A 46 19.48 -2.75 -19.06
N LYS A 47 18.17 -2.53 -18.97
CA LYS A 47 17.49 -2.39 -17.68
C LYS A 47 17.71 -3.72 -16.95
N PRO A 48 18.24 -3.71 -15.71
CA PRO A 48 18.47 -4.95 -14.97
C PRO A 48 17.22 -5.81 -15.04
N GLN A 49 17.34 -7.02 -15.60
CA GLN A 49 16.24 -7.98 -15.56
C GLN A 49 15.98 -8.35 -14.09
N PRO A 50 14.72 -8.37 -13.67
CA PRO A 50 14.39 -8.87 -12.33
C PRO A 50 14.95 -10.28 -12.16
N PRO A 51 15.46 -10.66 -10.99
CA PRO A 51 15.91 -12.00 -10.73
C PRO A 51 14.76 -12.98 -11.05
N THR A 52 15.07 -14.02 -11.84
CA THR A 52 14.10 -15.06 -12.16
C THR A 52 13.92 -15.94 -10.93
N LEU A 53 12.66 -16.08 -10.49
CA LEU A 53 12.31 -17.00 -9.42
C LEU A 53 12.53 -18.45 -9.86
N THR A 54 12.95 -19.30 -8.94
CA THR A 54 12.95 -20.76 -9.14
C THR A 54 11.52 -21.30 -9.20
N ALA A 55 11.32 -22.51 -9.69
CA ALA A 55 9.99 -23.12 -9.77
C ALA A 55 9.27 -23.23 -8.40
N ASP A 56 10.03 -23.40 -7.32
CA ASP A 56 9.47 -23.44 -5.95
C ASP A 56 9.07 -22.07 -5.45
N GLU A 57 9.87 -21.06 -5.76
CA GLU A 57 9.58 -19.65 -5.45
C GLU A 57 8.37 -19.14 -6.25
N GLU A 58 8.27 -19.52 -7.54
CA GLU A 58 7.11 -19.17 -8.37
C GLU A 58 5.81 -19.81 -7.84
N ARG A 59 5.86 -21.06 -7.38
CA ARG A 59 4.69 -21.73 -6.78
C ARG A 59 4.26 -21.01 -5.50
N PHE A 60 5.21 -20.66 -4.66
CA PHE A 60 4.94 -19.89 -3.44
C PHE A 60 4.35 -18.50 -3.77
N ALA A 61 4.99 -17.74 -4.66
CA ALA A 61 4.54 -16.43 -5.07
C ALA A 61 3.12 -16.47 -5.68
N THR A 62 2.82 -17.50 -6.49
CA THR A 62 1.48 -17.71 -7.08
C THR A 62 0.44 -18.01 -6.01
N ALA A 63 0.75 -18.87 -5.03
CA ALA A 63 -0.17 -19.18 -3.95
C ALA A 63 -0.45 -17.95 -3.06
N LEU A 64 0.60 -17.17 -2.77
CA LEU A 64 0.47 -15.95 -1.98
C LEU A 64 -0.27 -14.83 -2.73
N TRP A 65 -0.15 -14.78 -4.08
CA TRP A 65 -0.82 -13.77 -4.90
C TRP A 65 -2.35 -13.75 -4.73
N ALA A 66 -2.96 -14.90 -4.53
CA ALA A 66 -4.42 -15.00 -4.31
C ALA A 66 -4.83 -14.25 -3.03
N VAL A 67 -4.06 -14.42 -1.93
CA VAL A 67 -4.27 -13.69 -0.68
C VAL A 67 -3.95 -12.22 -0.85
N HIS A 68 -2.81 -11.91 -1.48
CA HIS A 68 -2.32 -10.55 -1.67
C HIS A 68 -3.31 -9.64 -2.39
N ARG A 69 -3.85 -10.10 -3.50
CA ARG A 69 -4.82 -9.32 -4.28
C ARG A 69 -6.07 -8.96 -3.47
N GLU A 70 -6.57 -9.90 -2.68
CA GLU A 70 -7.75 -9.65 -1.85
C GLU A 70 -7.39 -8.77 -0.63
N ALA A 71 -6.25 -9.01 0.00
CA ALA A 71 -5.75 -8.20 1.12
C ALA A 71 -5.61 -6.72 0.71
N THR A 72 -4.99 -6.45 -0.43
CA THR A 72 -4.83 -5.09 -0.94
C THR A 72 -6.18 -4.40 -1.19
N ARG A 73 -7.12 -5.12 -1.81
CA ARG A 73 -8.48 -4.60 -2.05
C ARG A 73 -9.20 -4.27 -0.75
N LEU A 74 -9.08 -5.12 0.27
CA LEU A 74 -9.76 -4.95 1.55
C LEU A 74 -9.08 -3.91 2.44
N ALA A 75 -7.75 -3.74 2.35
CA ALA A 75 -7.03 -2.65 3.01
C ALA A 75 -7.53 -1.28 2.52
N VAL A 76 -7.67 -1.10 1.20
CA VAL A 76 -8.27 0.10 0.62
C VAL A 76 -9.71 0.30 1.13
N ALA A 77 -10.51 -0.76 1.19
CA ALA A 77 -11.89 -0.67 1.70
C ALA A 77 -11.93 -0.27 3.19
N MET A 78 -10.97 -0.75 3.99
CA MET A 78 -10.83 -0.40 5.41
C MET A 78 -10.49 1.09 5.58
N SER A 79 -9.47 1.57 4.88
CA SER A 79 -9.09 2.98 4.88
C SER A 79 -10.25 3.88 4.47
N PHE A 80 -10.96 3.49 3.40
CA PHE A 80 -12.10 4.25 2.90
C PHE A 80 -13.27 4.27 3.89
N ALA A 81 -13.54 3.17 4.60
CA ALA A 81 -14.57 3.13 5.64
C ALA A 81 -14.27 4.13 6.78
N GLY A 82 -13.00 4.24 7.18
CA GLY A 82 -12.55 5.24 8.16
C GLY A 82 -12.74 6.69 7.68
N ILE A 83 -12.40 6.97 6.43
CA ILE A 83 -12.58 8.30 5.82
C ILE A 83 -14.08 8.67 5.77
N VAL A 84 -14.92 7.78 5.27
CA VAL A 84 -16.38 8.00 5.17
C VAL A 84 -16.94 8.28 6.56
N TYR A 85 -16.57 7.49 7.58
CA TYR A 85 -16.99 7.74 8.96
C TYR A 85 -16.63 9.15 9.43
N GLN A 86 -15.42 9.64 9.13
CA GLN A 86 -14.97 10.96 9.58
C GLN A 86 -15.62 12.13 8.84
N THR A 87 -16.00 11.93 7.59
CA THR A 87 -16.48 13.00 6.69
C THR A 87 -17.99 13.06 6.56
N GLU A 88 -18.70 11.97 6.86
CA GLU A 88 -20.16 11.88 6.71
C GLU A 88 -20.88 11.81 8.08
N ASP A 89 -21.81 10.87 8.23
CA ASP A 89 -22.76 10.81 9.34
C ASP A 89 -22.18 10.39 10.69
N ARG A 90 -20.92 9.96 10.74
CA ARG A 90 -20.26 9.43 11.96
C ARG A 90 -21.05 8.31 12.65
N ASP A 91 -21.71 7.48 11.86
CA ASP A 91 -22.44 6.30 12.35
C ASP A 91 -21.47 5.16 12.69
N ALA A 92 -21.18 5.01 14.00
CA ALA A 92 -20.30 3.96 14.51
C ALA A 92 -20.82 2.55 14.18
N ARG A 93 -22.15 2.34 14.17
CA ARG A 93 -22.74 1.03 13.82
C ARG A 93 -22.54 0.70 12.33
N ALA A 94 -22.66 1.72 11.47
CA ALA A 94 -22.36 1.53 10.05
C ALA A 94 -20.89 1.23 9.82
N LEU A 95 -19.98 1.88 10.54
CA LEU A 95 -18.55 1.59 10.51
C LEU A 95 -18.30 0.15 10.97
N ALA A 96 -18.83 -0.28 12.13
CA ALA A 96 -18.67 -1.65 12.63
C ALA A 96 -19.07 -2.69 11.59
N ARG A 97 -20.26 -2.57 10.99
CA ARG A 97 -20.75 -3.51 9.95
C ARG A 97 -19.82 -3.62 8.73
N LYS A 98 -19.10 -2.53 8.39
CA LYS A 98 -18.12 -2.53 7.30
C LYS A 98 -16.81 -3.18 7.71
N ILE A 99 -16.36 -2.98 8.95
CA ILE A 99 -15.05 -3.44 9.43
C ILE A 99 -15.05 -4.90 9.91
N GLU A 100 -16.13 -5.39 10.52
CA GLU A 100 -16.22 -6.79 10.99
C GLU A 100 -15.78 -7.85 9.96
N PRO A 101 -16.29 -7.85 8.71
CA PRO A 101 -15.85 -8.82 7.71
C PRO A 101 -14.38 -8.64 7.32
N LEU A 102 -13.85 -7.41 7.36
CA LEU A 102 -12.45 -7.12 7.05
C LEU A 102 -11.53 -7.65 8.15
N ALA A 103 -11.90 -7.42 9.42
CA ALA A 103 -11.16 -7.94 10.57
C ALA A 103 -11.05 -9.46 10.52
N LYS A 104 -12.17 -10.13 10.23
CA LYS A 104 -12.18 -11.58 10.04
C LYS A 104 -11.25 -12.01 8.90
N PHE A 105 -11.34 -11.36 7.75
CA PHE A 105 -10.48 -11.70 6.61
C PHE A 105 -9.01 -11.55 6.94
N PHE A 106 -8.57 -10.43 7.51
CA PHE A 106 -7.15 -10.20 7.80
C PHE A 106 -6.61 -11.17 8.84
N HIS A 107 -7.41 -11.52 9.85
CA HIS A 107 -7.05 -12.56 10.82
C HIS A 107 -6.89 -13.93 10.14
N ASP A 108 -7.85 -14.35 9.33
CA ASP A 108 -7.81 -15.63 8.63
C ASP A 108 -6.64 -15.67 7.63
N ALA A 109 -6.39 -14.56 6.92
CA ALA A 109 -5.29 -14.42 5.98
C ALA A 109 -3.92 -14.51 6.68
N GLU A 110 -3.76 -13.85 7.83
CA GLU A 110 -2.55 -13.97 8.65
C GLU A 110 -2.28 -15.44 9.01
N MET A 111 -3.28 -16.13 9.53
CA MET A 111 -3.16 -17.54 9.90
C MET A 111 -2.83 -18.44 8.70
N GLN A 112 -3.50 -18.21 7.57
CA GLN A 112 -3.25 -18.93 6.33
C GLN A 112 -1.80 -18.74 5.86
N VAL A 113 -1.35 -17.48 5.76
CA VAL A 113 0.01 -17.18 5.28
C VAL A 113 1.06 -17.74 6.22
N ARG A 114 0.88 -17.62 7.53
CA ARG A 114 1.79 -18.14 8.55
C ARG A 114 2.05 -19.64 8.41
N THR A 115 1.07 -20.41 7.91
CA THR A 115 1.17 -21.87 7.73
C THR A 115 1.67 -22.29 6.36
N MET A 116 1.91 -21.33 5.43
CA MET A 116 2.41 -21.66 4.10
C MET A 116 3.84 -22.19 4.14
N SER A 117 4.09 -23.26 3.39
CA SER A 117 5.45 -23.77 3.18
C SER A 117 6.24 -22.78 2.33
N THR A 118 7.30 -22.21 2.90
CA THR A 118 8.05 -21.11 2.29
C THR A 118 9.44 -21.61 1.87
N PRO A 119 9.88 -21.32 0.62
CA PRO A 119 11.26 -21.54 0.22
C PRO A 119 12.24 -20.77 1.13
N PRO A 120 13.38 -21.35 1.54
CA PRO A 120 14.33 -20.70 2.45
C PRO A 120 14.79 -19.31 1.98
N SER A 121 14.96 -19.12 0.68
CA SER A 121 15.34 -17.84 0.05
C SER A 121 14.28 -16.73 0.21
N LEU A 122 13.01 -17.09 0.40
CA LEU A 122 11.89 -16.16 0.57
C LEU A 122 11.45 -16.01 2.03
N SER A 123 12.15 -16.60 2.98
CA SER A 123 11.75 -16.59 4.40
C SER A 123 11.59 -15.19 4.98
N THR A 124 12.48 -14.26 4.61
CA THR A 124 12.41 -12.86 5.05
C THR A 124 11.17 -12.16 4.49
N ALA A 125 10.92 -12.28 3.17
CA ALA A 125 9.75 -11.70 2.53
C ALA A 125 8.44 -12.29 3.08
N HIS A 126 8.42 -13.61 3.35
CA HIS A 126 7.30 -14.27 4.00
C HIS A 126 7.04 -13.73 5.40
N GLY A 127 8.09 -13.59 6.23
CA GLY A 127 7.96 -13.01 7.58
C GLY A 127 7.37 -11.60 7.54
N GLN A 128 7.91 -10.74 6.68
CA GLN A 128 7.38 -9.38 6.47
C GLN A 128 5.91 -9.38 6.02
N TYR A 129 5.53 -10.34 5.16
CA TYR A 129 4.15 -10.47 4.73
C TYR A 129 3.21 -10.87 5.88
N VAL A 130 3.63 -11.83 6.72
CA VAL A 130 2.88 -12.23 7.93
C VAL A 130 2.70 -11.04 8.87
N ASP A 131 3.76 -10.26 9.10
CA ASP A 131 3.71 -9.08 9.96
C ASP A 131 2.77 -8.00 9.39
N ALA A 132 2.77 -7.80 8.08
CA ALA A 132 1.83 -6.88 7.43
C ALA A 132 0.36 -7.35 7.60
N MET A 133 0.08 -8.65 7.47
CA MET A 133 -1.27 -9.18 7.72
C MET A 133 -1.70 -8.98 9.17
N ALA A 134 -0.79 -9.20 10.13
CA ALA A 134 -1.05 -8.95 11.54
C ALA A 134 -1.34 -7.47 11.82
N LEU A 135 -0.62 -6.55 11.17
CA LEU A 135 -0.87 -5.11 11.29
C LEU A 135 -2.27 -4.73 10.75
N TYR A 136 -2.69 -5.25 9.59
CA TYR A 136 -4.04 -5.04 9.09
C TYR A 136 -5.12 -5.60 10.02
N ALA A 137 -4.91 -6.81 10.56
CA ALA A 137 -5.84 -7.40 11.53
C ALA A 137 -5.97 -6.53 12.79
N ASN A 138 -4.84 -6.03 13.31
CA ASN A 138 -4.82 -5.13 14.46
C ASN A 138 -5.45 -3.77 14.15
N ALA A 139 -5.22 -3.21 12.96
CA ALA A 139 -5.85 -1.97 12.53
C ALA A 139 -7.38 -2.11 12.49
N ALA A 140 -7.90 -3.19 11.91
CA ALA A 140 -9.32 -3.48 11.91
C ALA A 140 -9.88 -3.66 13.34
N ALA A 141 -9.15 -4.36 14.21
CA ALA A 141 -9.54 -4.54 15.62
C ALA A 141 -9.62 -3.21 16.38
N GLU A 142 -8.66 -2.30 16.17
CA GLU A 142 -8.71 -0.96 16.78
C GLU A 142 -9.90 -0.13 16.25
N MET A 143 -10.24 -0.25 14.97
CA MET A 143 -11.44 0.39 14.42
C MET A 143 -12.73 -0.16 15.05
N LEU A 144 -12.83 -1.47 15.29
CA LEU A 144 -13.98 -2.07 15.98
C LEU A 144 -14.08 -1.60 17.43
N LYS A 145 -12.99 -1.61 18.19
CA LYS A 145 -12.98 -1.08 19.56
C LYS A 145 -13.40 0.39 19.59
N PHE A 146 -12.94 1.19 18.62
CA PHE A 146 -13.40 2.57 18.48
C PHE A 146 -14.93 2.66 18.37
N THR A 147 -15.58 1.73 17.63
CA THR A 147 -17.05 1.76 17.50
C THR A 147 -17.78 1.44 18.80
N GLU A 148 -17.10 0.83 19.77
CA GLU A 148 -17.63 0.47 21.09
C GLU A 148 -17.44 1.60 22.12
N ASP A 149 -16.24 2.21 22.16
CA ASP A 149 -15.85 3.16 23.22
C ASP A 149 -15.73 4.63 22.76
N GLY A 150 -15.68 4.87 21.45
CA GLY A 150 -15.57 6.22 20.87
C GLY A 150 -14.20 6.87 21.02
N ASP A 151 -13.17 6.13 21.49
CA ASP A 151 -11.83 6.67 21.68
C ASP A 151 -11.15 6.99 20.34
N GLN A 152 -11.02 8.29 20.03
CA GLN A 152 -10.43 8.78 18.78
C GLN A 152 -8.96 8.36 18.60
N GLN A 153 -8.24 8.02 19.66
CA GLN A 153 -6.85 7.55 19.54
C GLN A 153 -6.79 6.22 18.80
N ARG A 154 -7.83 5.38 18.92
CA ARG A 154 -7.92 4.09 18.23
C ARG A 154 -7.93 4.25 16.72
N LEU A 155 -8.67 5.21 16.18
CA LEU A 155 -8.66 5.49 14.74
C LEU A 155 -7.28 5.95 14.27
N GLY A 156 -6.59 6.77 15.07
CA GLY A 156 -5.22 7.18 14.78
C GLY A 156 -4.23 6.01 14.81
N ASN A 157 -4.40 5.08 15.75
CA ASN A 157 -3.60 3.85 15.84
C ASN A 157 -3.86 2.95 14.64
N ALA A 158 -5.13 2.71 14.31
CA ALA A 158 -5.54 1.90 13.16
C ALA A 158 -4.93 2.45 11.85
N HIS A 159 -5.01 3.76 11.64
CA HIS A 159 -4.42 4.39 10.46
C HIS A 159 -2.90 4.18 10.36
N ARG A 160 -2.16 4.34 11.47
CA ARG A 160 -0.71 4.09 11.45
C ARG A 160 -0.36 2.65 11.12
N MET A 161 -1.11 1.69 11.69
CA MET A 161 -0.92 0.26 11.41
C MET A 161 -1.22 -0.06 9.94
N ASP A 162 -2.30 0.48 9.39
CA ASP A 162 -2.71 0.32 7.99
C ASP A 162 -1.65 0.86 7.01
N VAL A 163 -1.10 2.05 7.28
CA VAL A 163 -0.02 2.64 6.48
C VAL A 163 1.23 1.77 6.54
N THR A 164 1.67 1.37 7.73
CA THR A 164 2.86 0.51 7.89
C THR A 164 2.69 -0.83 7.17
N ALA A 165 1.53 -1.47 7.33
CA ALA A 165 1.21 -2.72 6.63
C ALA A 165 1.26 -2.56 5.10
N SER A 166 0.72 -1.44 4.58
CA SER A 166 0.73 -1.14 3.16
C SER A 166 2.16 -0.97 2.61
N GLU A 167 3.04 -0.29 3.35
CA GLU A 167 4.45 -0.14 2.99
C GLU A 167 5.20 -1.47 3.00
N ASP A 168 4.94 -2.33 4.00
CA ASP A 168 5.53 -3.67 4.06
C ASP A 168 5.05 -4.54 2.90
N MET A 169 3.76 -4.48 2.57
CA MET A 169 3.19 -5.17 1.42
C MET A 169 3.80 -4.75 0.10
N LEU A 170 4.08 -3.45 -0.09
CA LEU A 170 4.77 -2.94 -1.29
C LEU A 170 6.19 -3.50 -1.37
N ARG A 171 6.95 -3.50 -0.26
CA ARG A 171 8.32 -4.06 -0.23
C ARG A 171 8.35 -5.54 -0.58
N VAL A 172 7.43 -6.33 -0.03
CA VAL A 172 7.29 -7.74 -0.37
C VAL A 172 6.89 -7.92 -1.83
N GLY A 173 5.99 -7.08 -2.33
CA GLY A 173 5.54 -7.09 -3.71
C GLY A 173 6.68 -6.88 -4.71
N GLU A 174 7.63 -6.00 -4.43
CA GLU A 174 8.82 -5.79 -5.25
C GLU A 174 9.72 -7.02 -5.34
N VAL A 175 9.77 -7.83 -4.28
CA VAL A 175 10.55 -9.07 -4.24
C VAL A 175 9.86 -10.20 -5.00
N LEU A 176 8.56 -10.41 -4.74
CA LEU A 176 7.82 -11.57 -5.26
C LEU A 176 7.26 -11.34 -6.66
N TRP A 177 6.90 -10.11 -6.99
CA TRP A 177 6.28 -9.75 -8.28
C TRP A 177 6.91 -8.50 -8.88
N PRO A 178 8.21 -8.54 -9.19
CA PRO A 178 8.94 -7.37 -9.66
C PRO A 178 8.32 -6.81 -10.94
N GLY A 179 8.01 -5.54 -10.91
CA GLY A 179 7.44 -4.81 -12.06
C GLY A 179 5.92 -4.86 -12.20
N GLN A 180 5.20 -5.61 -11.36
CA GLN A 180 3.72 -5.58 -11.33
C GLN A 180 3.16 -4.41 -10.52
N TYR A 181 3.99 -3.80 -9.66
CA TYR A 181 3.64 -2.65 -8.82
C TYR A 181 4.00 -1.29 -9.42
N LYS A 182 4.21 -1.21 -10.73
CA LYS A 182 4.34 0.12 -11.34
C LYS A 182 2.96 0.78 -11.37
N PRO A 183 2.80 1.97 -10.78
CA PRO A 183 1.59 2.75 -11.01
C PRO A 183 1.46 2.98 -12.52
N HIS A 184 0.31 2.66 -13.05
CA HIS A 184 -0.06 2.93 -14.44
C HIS A 184 -0.44 4.39 -14.60
#